data_4c384cc5eae0e7207e3b179ead965c11
#
_entry.id   4c384cc5eae0e7207e3b179ead965c11
#
_cell.length_a   1.000
_cell.length_b   1.000
_cell.length_c   1.000
_cell.angle_alpha   90.00
_cell.angle_beta   90.00
_cell.angle_gamma   90.00
#
_symmetry.space_group_name_H-M   'P 1'
#
loop_
_entity.id
_entity.type
_entity.pdbx_description
1 polymer ?
#
loop_
_entity_poly.entity_id
_entity_poly.type
_entity_poly.pdbx_seq_one_letter_code
_entity_poly.pdbx_strand_id
1 'polypeptide(L)'
;MSVSCINLTEAKNLTNFTIDNNILLEENGEDTIALGIEGAPGIGKTSIFRQVAEERGMTFVKINLAQMDEPGDLIGMPCTEYECQVAKKVKDKDGNVRPQILPNTVWLNAKQIDNNNTGLMYRQTGATRMGYAKPAWVPEYNENGCLVLFDDFVRANSTLLQACMDLVLEGKYTGWKFPKKTTIVLTNNPDDGTFNVNSLDEAQRSRFMDYSVAFDLASFMKWAENYGLDGRCINFVSSYSQELFDADDDGNRICNPRSFVMFSKMIKNIKDWDNAENQNFISLIAKGCFKDEGGKFAKMFRAFLMSKMHLLIQPKEMLLGDWKEVKDKLEQTIYDSDGSPRPDISTLLERRFSNYVGAWLSSDDKTPISKVEDRIVNFIENEEKGGKMLFSQDSLYHMIKTITSDNKRQTNKLMFNPKIAKVIA
;
A
#
# COMPACT_ATOMS: atom_id res chain seq x y z
N MET A 1 2.61 1.85 27.22
CA MET A 1 3.37 2.82 26.37
C MET A 1 2.44 3.23 25.25
N SER A 2 2.34 4.52 24.94
CA SER A 2 1.58 4.95 23.75
C SER A 2 2.31 4.49 22.51
N VAL A 3 1.68 3.65 21.71
CA VAL A 3 2.21 3.23 20.39
C VAL A 3 2.35 4.49 19.54
N SER A 4 3.49 4.68 18.89
CA SER A 4 3.72 5.84 18.02
C SER A 4 2.73 5.82 16.86
N CYS A 5 1.98 6.90 16.70
CA CYS A 5 1.00 7.03 15.63
C CYS A 5 1.68 7.59 14.37
N ILE A 6 1.59 6.87 13.26
CA ILE A 6 2.16 7.22 11.96
C ILE A 6 1.08 7.23 10.89
N ASN A 7 1.34 7.87 9.74
CA ASN A 7 0.46 7.79 8.58
C ASN A 7 0.88 6.64 7.62
N LEU A 8 0.06 6.36 6.59
CA LEU A 8 0.35 5.27 5.64
C LEU A 8 1.62 5.51 4.80
N THR A 9 1.98 6.75 4.53
CA THR A 9 3.22 7.08 3.80
C THR A 9 4.44 6.77 4.65
N GLU A 10 4.41 7.13 5.93
CA GLU A 10 5.45 6.79 6.90
C GLU A 10 5.54 5.28 7.11
N ALA A 11 4.39 4.58 7.19
CA ALA A 11 4.35 3.12 7.27
C ALA A 11 5.00 2.45 6.05
N LYS A 12 4.79 3.00 4.84
CA LYS A 12 5.45 2.54 3.61
C LYS A 12 6.96 2.71 3.68
N ASN A 13 7.42 3.90 4.09
CA ASN A 13 8.84 4.20 4.21
C ASN A 13 9.51 3.31 5.26
N LEU A 14 8.85 3.12 6.40
CA LEU A 14 9.32 2.24 7.47
C LEU A 14 9.41 0.78 7.00
N THR A 15 8.42 0.30 6.24
CA THR A 15 8.44 -1.05 5.64
C THR A 15 9.65 -1.21 4.71
N ASN A 16 9.90 -0.25 3.83
CA ASN A 16 11.06 -0.28 2.95
C ASN A 16 12.37 -0.31 3.73
N PHE A 17 12.50 0.54 4.76
CA PHE A 17 13.67 0.56 5.62
C PHE A 17 13.86 -0.78 6.36
N THR A 18 12.78 -1.37 6.90
CA THR A 18 12.83 -2.66 7.58
C THR A 18 13.31 -3.78 6.66
N ILE A 19 12.82 -3.80 5.40
CA ILE A 19 13.28 -4.78 4.39
C ILE A 19 14.77 -4.65 4.15
N ASP A 20 15.26 -3.43 3.91
CA ASP A 20 16.68 -3.18 3.62
C ASP A 20 17.57 -3.54 4.83
N ASN A 21 17.13 -3.20 6.04
CA ASN A 21 17.83 -3.55 7.27
C ASN A 21 17.85 -5.06 7.54
N ASN A 22 16.73 -5.77 7.29
CA ASN A 22 16.66 -7.22 7.47
C ASN A 22 17.59 -7.98 6.54
N ILE A 23 17.81 -7.48 5.32
CA ILE A 23 18.79 -8.06 4.39
C ILE A 23 20.19 -7.95 5.00
N LEU A 24 20.56 -6.80 5.59
CA LEU A 24 21.86 -6.58 6.23
C LEU A 24 22.02 -7.44 7.49
N LEU A 25 20.99 -7.54 8.34
CA LEU A 25 21.01 -8.40 9.53
C LEU A 25 21.23 -9.86 9.16
N GLU A 26 20.51 -10.37 8.16
CA GLU A 26 20.67 -11.74 7.69
C GLU A 26 22.06 -12.01 7.10
N GLU A 27 22.66 -11.05 6.37
CA GLU A 27 24.04 -11.16 5.86
C GLU A 27 25.07 -11.24 7.00
N ASN A 28 24.80 -10.57 8.12
CA ASN A 28 25.62 -10.64 9.34
C ASN A 28 25.35 -11.89 10.18
N GLY A 29 24.34 -12.69 9.85
CA GLY A 29 23.93 -13.87 10.62
C GLY A 29 23.08 -13.54 11.85
N GLU A 30 22.46 -12.35 11.86
CA GLU A 30 21.55 -11.88 12.90
C GLU A 30 20.09 -12.19 12.52
N ASP A 31 19.20 -12.20 13.53
CA ASP A 31 17.77 -12.43 13.31
C ASP A 31 17.10 -11.20 12.70
N THR A 32 16.13 -11.44 11.83
CA THR A 32 15.34 -10.38 11.17
C THR A 32 14.29 -9.81 12.11
N ILE A 33 13.92 -8.55 11.89
CA ILE A 33 12.95 -7.83 12.72
C ILE A 33 11.61 -7.77 11.98
N ALA A 34 10.54 -8.17 12.65
CA ALA A 34 9.19 -8.06 12.13
C ALA A 34 8.58 -6.67 12.42
N LEU A 35 7.67 -6.23 11.56
CA LEU A 35 6.98 -4.95 11.67
C LEU A 35 5.46 -5.17 11.84
N GLY A 36 4.90 -4.69 12.95
CA GLY A 36 3.48 -4.69 13.26
C GLY A 36 2.83 -3.33 12.98
N ILE A 37 1.64 -3.34 12.38
CA ILE A 37 0.83 -2.15 12.13
C ILE A 37 -0.58 -2.38 12.63
N GLU A 38 -0.97 -1.59 13.64
CA GLU A 38 -2.32 -1.50 14.15
C GLU A 38 -3.06 -0.31 13.53
N GLY A 39 -4.36 -0.43 13.31
CA GLY A 39 -5.16 0.71 12.84
C GLY A 39 -6.57 0.32 12.44
N ALA A 40 -7.43 1.31 12.24
CA ALA A 40 -8.83 1.11 11.90
C ALA A 40 -9.02 0.24 10.63
N PRO A 41 -10.08 -0.57 10.55
CA PRO A 41 -10.35 -1.38 9.38
C PRO A 41 -10.60 -0.50 8.14
N GLY A 42 -10.08 -0.96 6.99
CA GLY A 42 -10.34 -0.31 5.70
C GLY A 42 -9.47 0.91 5.37
N ILE A 43 -8.52 1.30 6.23
CA ILE A 43 -7.62 2.44 5.96
C ILE A 43 -6.51 2.13 4.94
N GLY A 44 -6.26 0.85 4.61
CA GLY A 44 -5.26 0.47 3.60
C GLY A 44 -4.05 -0.29 4.11
N LYS A 45 -4.01 -0.74 5.40
CA LYS A 45 -2.88 -1.47 5.99
C LYS A 45 -2.33 -2.60 5.10
N THR A 46 -3.19 -3.55 4.71
CA THR A 46 -2.81 -4.68 3.85
C THR A 46 -2.37 -4.23 2.45
N SER A 47 -2.99 -3.16 1.93
CA SER A 47 -2.71 -2.66 0.58
C SER A 47 -1.32 -2.04 0.48
N ILE A 48 -0.83 -1.38 1.54
CA ILE A 48 0.49 -0.75 1.55
C ILE A 48 1.61 -1.80 1.43
N PHE A 49 1.50 -2.92 2.15
CA PHE A 49 2.47 -4.00 2.08
C PHE A 49 2.51 -4.67 0.70
N ARG A 50 1.32 -4.89 0.10
CA ARG A 50 1.23 -5.40 -1.27
C ARG A 50 1.91 -4.44 -2.26
N GLN A 51 1.65 -3.14 -2.16
CA GLN A 51 2.27 -2.13 -3.00
C GLN A 51 3.79 -2.11 -2.86
N VAL A 52 4.32 -2.18 -1.63
CA VAL A 52 5.78 -2.26 -1.39
C VAL A 52 6.38 -3.49 -2.06
N ALA A 53 5.73 -4.66 -1.91
CA ALA A 53 6.22 -5.89 -2.52
C ALA A 53 6.22 -5.81 -4.06
N GLU A 54 5.15 -5.27 -4.67
CA GLU A 54 5.03 -5.06 -6.11
C GLU A 54 6.13 -4.10 -6.63
N GLU A 55 6.33 -2.96 -5.98
CA GLU A 55 7.35 -1.96 -6.35
C GLU A 55 8.78 -2.52 -6.26
N ARG A 56 9.03 -3.45 -5.35
CA ARG A 56 10.35 -4.09 -5.15
C ARG A 56 10.50 -5.41 -5.89
N GLY A 57 9.47 -5.89 -6.59
CA GLY A 57 9.48 -7.20 -7.27
C GLY A 57 9.60 -8.39 -6.32
N MET A 58 9.17 -8.23 -5.05
CA MET A 58 9.18 -9.27 -4.03
C MET A 58 8.00 -10.22 -4.17
N THR A 59 8.17 -11.46 -3.69
CA THR A 59 7.03 -12.37 -3.53
C THR A 59 6.19 -11.92 -2.34
N PHE A 60 4.91 -11.60 -2.58
CA PHE A 60 3.96 -11.23 -1.52
C PHE A 60 3.08 -12.41 -1.13
N VAL A 61 3.12 -12.79 0.15
CA VAL A 61 2.27 -13.84 0.72
C VAL A 61 1.42 -13.23 1.83
N LYS A 62 0.10 -13.37 1.71
CA LYS A 62 -0.84 -12.92 2.73
C LYS A 62 -1.49 -14.12 3.39
N ILE A 63 -1.37 -14.19 4.70
CA ILE A 63 -1.96 -15.21 5.56
C ILE A 63 -2.97 -14.54 6.48
N ASN A 64 -4.21 -15.00 6.45
CA ASN A 64 -5.24 -14.58 7.40
C ASN A 64 -5.38 -15.64 8.49
N LEU A 65 -4.79 -15.38 9.64
CA LEU A 65 -4.79 -16.33 10.76
C LEU A 65 -6.19 -16.59 11.33
N ALA A 66 -7.11 -15.63 11.19
CA ALA A 66 -8.49 -15.82 11.64
C ALA A 66 -9.28 -16.86 10.80
N GLN A 67 -8.74 -17.28 9.64
CA GLN A 67 -9.34 -18.30 8.78
C GLN A 67 -8.71 -19.69 8.96
N MET A 68 -7.72 -19.82 9.83
CA MET A 68 -7.07 -21.08 10.16
C MET A 68 -7.73 -21.69 11.39
N ASP A 69 -8.03 -22.96 11.34
CA ASP A 69 -8.69 -23.69 12.44
C ASP A 69 -7.68 -24.37 13.37
N GLU A 70 -6.59 -24.88 12.79
CA GLU A 70 -5.60 -25.67 13.53
C GLU A 70 -4.16 -25.12 13.35
N PRO A 71 -3.29 -25.29 14.34
CA PRO A 71 -1.87 -24.92 14.21
C PRO A 71 -1.18 -25.56 13.01
N GLY A 72 -1.58 -26.77 12.61
CA GLY A 72 -1.04 -27.45 11.43
C GLY A 72 -1.20 -26.69 10.12
N ASP A 73 -2.24 -25.85 10.01
CA ASP A 73 -2.45 -24.99 8.84
C ASP A 73 -1.33 -23.93 8.72
N LEU A 74 -0.85 -23.46 9.85
CA LEU A 74 0.20 -22.44 9.94
C LEU A 74 1.61 -23.06 9.90
N ILE A 75 1.88 -24.03 10.77
CA ILE A 75 3.24 -24.56 10.99
C ILE A 75 3.53 -25.84 10.19
N GLY A 76 2.52 -26.40 9.54
CA GLY A 76 2.62 -27.65 8.79
C GLY A 76 2.25 -28.88 9.62
N MET A 77 2.09 -29.99 8.94
CA MET A 77 1.69 -31.26 9.56
C MET A 77 2.92 -32.00 10.11
N PRO A 78 2.79 -32.67 11.28
CA PRO A 78 3.84 -33.53 11.78
C PRO A 78 4.25 -34.59 10.76
N CYS A 79 5.53 -34.81 10.60
CA CYS A 79 6.07 -35.84 9.74
C CYS A 79 7.31 -36.50 10.37
N THR A 80 7.61 -37.72 9.95
CA THR A 80 8.85 -38.39 10.37
C THR A 80 10.00 -37.88 9.52
N GLU A 81 11.04 -37.39 10.17
CA GLU A 81 12.33 -37.10 9.55
C GLU A 81 13.35 -38.21 9.87
N TYR A 82 14.14 -38.50 8.85
CA TYR A 82 15.19 -39.49 8.93
C TYR A 82 16.55 -38.80 8.93
N GLU A 83 17.43 -39.20 9.81
CA GLU A 83 18.82 -38.75 9.75
C GLU A 83 19.49 -39.38 8.54
N CYS A 84 20.05 -38.57 7.68
CA CYS A 84 20.69 -38.98 6.44
C CYS A 84 22.14 -38.52 6.40
N GLN A 85 23.03 -39.43 6.13
CA GLN A 85 24.41 -39.13 5.77
C GLN A 85 24.44 -38.68 4.32
N VAL A 86 25.07 -37.53 4.06
CA VAL A 86 25.12 -36.91 2.73
C VAL A 86 26.41 -37.39 2.01
N ALA A 87 26.27 -37.80 0.75
CA ALA A 87 27.39 -38.09 -0.11
C ALA A 87 27.29 -37.33 -1.44
N LYS A 88 28.42 -36.82 -1.91
CA LYS A 88 28.55 -36.14 -3.22
C LYS A 88 29.24 -37.08 -4.23
N LYS A 89 28.75 -37.13 -5.45
CA LYS A 89 29.42 -37.83 -6.54
C LYS A 89 30.66 -37.05 -6.96
N VAL A 90 31.84 -37.65 -6.78
CA VAL A 90 33.12 -37.08 -7.22
C VAL A 90 33.77 -38.02 -8.20
N LYS A 91 34.30 -37.49 -9.30
CA LYS A 91 35.10 -38.25 -10.29
C LYS A 91 36.52 -38.37 -9.73
N ASP A 92 37.07 -39.62 -9.68
CA ASP A 92 38.47 -39.84 -9.36
C ASP A 92 39.37 -39.53 -10.57
N LYS A 93 40.68 -39.65 -10.37
CA LYS A 93 41.67 -39.35 -11.42
C LYS A 93 41.54 -40.23 -12.65
N ASP A 94 40.88 -41.37 -12.51
CA ASP A 94 40.65 -42.37 -13.58
C ASP A 94 39.28 -42.22 -14.25
N GLY A 95 38.51 -41.14 -13.86
CA GLY A 95 37.19 -40.83 -14.43
C GLY A 95 36.04 -41.64 -13.80
N ASN A 96 36.30 -42.51 -12.81
CA ASN A 96 35.23 -43.24 -12.13
C ASN A 96 34.50 -42.38 -11.11
N VAL A 97 33.19 -42.51 -11.07
CA VAL A 97 32.35 -41.77 -10.11
C VAL A 97 32.28 -42.52 -8.79
N ARG A 98 32.82 -41.92 -7.74
CA ARG A 98 32.74 -42.46 -6.37
C ARG A 98 31.97 -41.52 -5.43
N PRO A 99 31.21 -42.08 -4.46
CA PRO A 99 30.56 -41.25 -3.44
C PRO A 99 31.61 -40.78 -2.42
N GLN A 100 31.74 -39.46 -2.30
CA GLN A 100 32.48 -38.85 -1.18
C GLN A 100 31.49 -38.54 -0.07
N ILE A 101 31.64 -39.18 1.08
CA ILE A 101 30.80 -38.92 2.25
C ILE A 101 31.19 -37.58 2.84
N LEU A 102 30.18 -36.73 3.07
CA LEU A 102 30.35 -35.43 3.75
C LEU A 102 30.28 -35.64 5.29
N PRO A 103 30.99 -34.82 6.07
CA PRO A 103 31.07 -35.02 7.53
C PRO A 103 29.76 -34.75 8.28
N ASN A 104 28.82 -34.05 7.62
CA ASN A 104 27.59 -33.63 8.27
C ASN A 104 26.43 -34.56 7.90
N THR A 105 25.58 -34.86 8.88
CA THR A 105 24.27 -35.47 8.66
C THR A 105 23.19 -34.38 8.48
N VAL A 106 22.10 -34.71 7.78
CA VAL A 106 20.94 -33.88 7.60
C VAL A 106 19.68 -34.64 7.95
N TRP A 107 18.67 -33.93 8.42
CA TRP A 107 17.37 -34.49 8.71
C TRP A 107 16.43 -34.20 7.54
N LEU A 108 15.85 -35.23 6.94
CA LEU A 108 15.00 -35.13 5.76
C LEU A 108 13.75 -35.99 5.93
N ASN A 109 12.63 -35.52 5.48
CA ASN A 109 11.42 -36.34 5.37
C ASN A 109 11.48 -37.23 4.11
N ALA A 110 10.60 -38.23 4.02
CA ALA A 110 10.57 -39.17 2.89
C ALA A 110 10.47 -38.47 1.54
N LYS A 111 9.61 -37.45 1.40
CA LYS A 111 9.46 -36.69 0.15
C LYS A 111 10.73 -35.94 -0.27
N GLN A 112 11.48 -35.40 0.69
CA GLN A 112 12.75 -34.72 0.40
C GLN A 112 13.84 -35.69 -0.03
N ILE A 113 13.81 -36.91 0.49
CA ILE A 113 14.73 -37.99 0.09
C ILE A 113 14.39 -38.46 -1.35
N ASP A 114 13.10 -38.69 -1.63
CA ASP A 114 12.63 -39.19 -2.93
C ASP A 114 12.73 -38.15 -4.06
N ASN A 115 12.45 -36.89 -3.78
CA ASN A 115 12.50 -35.78 -4.74
C ASN A 115 13.87 -35.10 -4.83
N ASN A 116 14.94 -35.86 -4.67
CA ASN A 116 16.28 -35.32 -4.63
C ASN A 116 16.81 -34.88 -6.00
N ASN A 117 16.62 -33.61 -6.34
CA ASN A 117 17.15 -32.97 -7.56
C ASN A 117 18.55 -32.37 -7.38
N THR A 118 19.20 -32.53 -6.21
CA THR A 118 20.45 -31.84 -5.88
C THR A 118 21.70 -32.59 -6.37
N GLY A 119 21.54 -33.80 -6.93
CA GLY A 119 22.66 -34.68 -7.31
C GLY A 119 23.44 -35.25 -6.11
N LEU A 120 22.98 -35.00 -4.88
CA LEU A 120 23.49 -35.60 -3.65
C LEU A 120 22.87 -36.99 -3.44
N MET A 121 23.56 -37.84 -2.70
CA MET A 121 23.04 -39.15 -2.27
C MET A 121 22.80 -39.10 -0.77
N TYR A 122 21.64 -39.58 -0.33
CA TYR A 122 21.27 -39.66 1.07
C TYR A 122 21.23 -41.13 1.53
N ARG A 123 21.96 -41.44 2.58
CA ARG A 123 21.92 -42.75 3.23
C ARG A 123 21.38 -42.60 4.65
N GLN A 124 20.23 -43.20 4.91
CA GLN A 124 19.64 -43.18 6.25
C GLN A 124 20.55 -43.90 7.27
N THR A 125 20.75 -43.28 8.42
CA THR A 125 21.52 -43.81 9.53
C THR A 125 20.70 -44.76 10.44
N GLY A 126 19.36 -44.68 10.32
CA GLY A 126 18.40 -45.41 11.16
C GLY A 126 17.80 -44.55 12.27
N ALA A 127 18.37 -43.39 12.57
CA ALA A 127 17.77 -42.47 13.53
C ALA A 127 16.56 -41.72 12.91
N THR A 128 15.52 -41.55 13.73
CA THR A 128 14.30 -40.83 13.34
C THR A 128 13.95 -39.80 14.38
N ARG A 129 13.29 -38.72 13.93
CA ARG A 129 12.67 -37.73 14.82
C ARG A 129 11.35 -37.22 14.23
N MET A 130 10.58 -36.56 15.06
CA MET A 130 9.42 -35.81 14.58
C MET A 130 9.88 -34.44 14.02
N GLY A 131 9.45 -34.11 12.83
CA GLY A 131 9.57 -32.78 12.23
C GLY A 131 8.20 -32.30 11.75
N TYR A 132 8.18 -31.18 11.05
CA TYR A 132 6.97 -30.65 10.44
C TYR A 132 7.21 -30.43 8.93
N ALA A 133 6.26 -30.87 8.13
CA ALA A 133 6.31 -30.63 6.69
C ALA A 133 6.08 -29.14 6.41
N LYS A 134 6.94 -28.55 5.56
CA LYS A 134 6.80 -27.14 5.15
C LYS A 134 5.39 -26.90 4.58
N PRO A 135 4.61 -25.95 5.12
CA PRO A 135 3.30 -25.59 4.58
C PRO A 135 3.38 -25.06 3.15
N ALA A 136 2.34 -25.29 2.37
CA ALA A 136 2.28 -24.85 0.97
C ALA A 136 2.27 -23.32 0.80
N TRP A 137 1.86 -22.58 1.84
CA TRP A 137 1.83 -21.12 1.82
C TRP A 137 3.21 -20.48 2.00
N VAL A 138 4.20 -21.20 2.54
CA VAL A 138 5.56 -20.68 2.72
C VAL A 138 6.19 -20.44 1.36
N PRO A 139 6.63 -19.20 1.06
CA PRO A 139 7.12 -18.86 -0.28
C PRO A 139 8.39 -19.62 -0.65
N GLU A 140 8.60 -19.77 -1.95
CA GLU A 140 9.90 -20.17 -2.49
C GLU A 140 10.84 -18.95 -2.54
N TYR A 141 12.15 -19.21 -2.66
CA TYR A 141 13.15 -18.16 -2.73
C TYR A 141 12.92 -17.24 -3.94
N ASN A 142 13.01 -15.93 -3.70
CA ASN A 142 13.00 -14.89 -4.71
C ASN A 142 14.24 -14.02 -4.51
N GLU A 143 14.94 -13.69 -5.60
CA GLU A 143 16.18 -12.86 -5.54
C GLU A 143 15.93 -11.48 -4.90
N ASN A 144 14.75 -10.91 -5.14
CA ASN A 144 14.32 -9.64 -4.55
C ASN A 144 13.77 -9.78 -3.13
N GLY A 145 13.61 -11.02 -2.64
CA GLY A 145 13.07 -11.32 -1.31
C GLY A 145 11.58 -11.63 -1.28
N CYS A 146 11.08 -11.91 -0.08
CA CYS A 146 9.70 -12.24 0.19
C CYS A 146 9.14 -11.33 1.29
N LEU A 147 7.89 -10.88 1.14
CA LEU A 147 7.15 -10.15 2.17
C LEU A 147 5.97 -11.02 2.62
N VAL A 148 6.03 -11.51 3.86
CA VAL A 148 5.00 -12.37 4.45
C VAL A 148 4.17 -11.55 5.40
N LEU A 149 2.88 -11.41 5.10
CA LEU A 149 1.90 -10.68 5.91
C LEU A 149 1.01 -11.64 6.67
N PHE A 150 1.05 -11.56 8.00
CA PHE A 150 0.02 -12.12 8.88
C PHE A 150 -1.06 -11.05 9.12
N ASP A 151 -2.19 -11.19 8.42
CA ASP A 151 -3.29 -10.21 8.42
C ASP A 151 -4.30 -10.56 9.52
N ASP A 152 -4.78 -9.53 10.27
CA ASP A 152 -5.70 -9.67 11.39
C ASP A 152 -5.25 -10.72 12.43
N PHE A 153 -3.92 -10.77 12.72
CA PHE A 153 -3.32 -11.88 13.47
C PHE A 153 -3.85 -12.03 14.90
N VAL A 154 -4.24 -10.95 15.57
CA VAL A 154 -4.82 -10.98 16.93
C VAL A 154 -6.23 -11.58 17.00
N ARG A 155 -6.86 -11.87 15.85
CA ARG A 155 -8.15 -12.57 15.78
C ARG A 155 -8.02 -14.10 15.78
N ALA A 156 -6.80 -14.61 15.66
CA ALA A 156 -6.53 -16.03 15.74
C ALA A 156 -6.83 -16.58 17.15
N ASN A 157 -7.09 -17.86 17.27
CA ASN A 157 -7.14 -18.49 18.58
C ASN A 157 -5.77 -18.43 19.27
N SER A 158 -5.72 -18.58 20.60
CA SER A 158 -4.51 -18.43 21.39
C SER A 158 -3.37 -19.36 20.95
N THR A 159 -3.70 -20.57 20.52
CA THR A 159 -2.70 -21.57 20.08
C THR A 159 -2.06 -21.17 18.76
N LEU A 160 -2.86 -20.70 17.79
CA LEU A 160 -2.37 -20.18 16.53
C LEU A 160 -1.56 -18.90 16.73
N LEU A 161 -2.02 -18.02 17.63
CA LEU A 161 -1.32 -16.79 17.96
C LEU A 161 0.07 -17.07 18.54
N GLN A 162 0.19 -18.06 19.44
CA GLN A 162 1.46 -18.48 20.00
C GLN A 162 2.39 -19.05 18.91
N ALA A 163 1.89 -19.93 18.05
CA ALA A 163 2.68 -20.47 16.94
C ALA A 163 3.13 -19.38 15.95
N CYS A 164 2.27 -18.39 15.70
CA CYS A 164 2.63 -17.23 14.88
C CYS A 164 3.75 -16.41 15.52
N MET A 165 3.68 -16.17 16.84
CA MET A 165 4.71 -15.41 17.55
C MET A 165 6.08 -16.10 17.51
N ASP A 166 6.13 -17.42 17.52
CA ASP A 166 7.38 -18.17 17.38
C ASP A 166 7.95 -18.02 15.95
N LEU A 167 7.10 -18.08 14.93
CA LEU A 167 7.52 -17.81 13.55
C LEU A 167 8.00 -16.36 13.34
N VAL A 168 7.35 -15.40 13.98
CA VAL A 168 7.71 -13.98 13.91
C VAL A 168 9.10 -13.72 14.51
N LEU A 169 9.41 -14.39 15.62
CA LEU A 169 10.70 -14.21 16.32
C LEU A 169 11.85 -14.95 15.62
N GLU A 170 11.62 -16.22 15.25
CA GLU A 170 12.68 -17.13 14.81
C GLU A 170 12.83 -17.22 13.29
N GLY A 171 11.81 -16.79 12.51
CA GLY A 171 11.80 -16.94 11.04
C GLY A 171 11.83 -18.41 10.57
N LYS A 172 11.61 -19.35 11.48
CA LYS A 172 11.70 -20.80 11.24
C LYS A 172 10.75 -21.56 12.17
N TYR A 173 10.48 -22.80 11.79
CA TYR A 173 9.82 -23.79 12.66
C TYR A 173 10.56 -25.14 12.55
N THR A 174 10.25 -26.06 13.44
CA THR A 174 10.90 -27.38 13.43
C THR A 174 10.73 -28.06 12.07
N GLY A 175 11.83 -28.26 11.35
CA GLY A 175 11.88 -28.93 10.05
C GLY A 175 11.87 -27.99 8.83
N TRP A 176 11.57 -26.69 8.99
CA TRP A 176 11.61 -25.74 7.88
C TRP A 176 11.92 -24.30 8.34
N LYS A 177 12.34 -23.45 7.40
CA LYS A 177 12.57 -22.02 7.62
C LYS A 177 12.12 -21.21 6.42
N PHE A 178 11.88 -19.93 6.63
CA PHE A 178 11.65 -19.00 5.52
C PHE A 178 12.86 -18.92 4.58
N PRO A 179 12.62 -18.66 3.28
CA PRO A 179 13.73 -18.38 2.37
C PRO A 179 14.46 -17.09 2.79
N LYS A 180 15.72 -16.97 2.33
CA LYS A 180 16.49 -15.75 2.58
C LYS A 180 15.80 -14.51 2.07
N LYS A 181 16.09 -13.36 2.69
CA LYS A 181 15.49 -12.05 2.40
C LYS A 181 13.97 -12.04 2.64
N THR A 182 13.48 -12.81 3.60
CA THR A 182 12.08 -12.76 4.02
C THR A 182 11.92 -11.71 5.12
N THR A 183 10.98 -10.78 4.92
CA THR A 183 10.52 -9.86 5.96
C THR A 183 9.10 -10.21 6.35
N ILE A 184 8.87 -10.31 7.66
CA ILE A 184 7.54 -10.59 8.22
C ILE A 184 6.89 -9.27 8.61
N VAL A 185 5.63 -9.10 8.24
CA VAL A 185 4.80 -7.96 8.63
C VAL A 185 3.48 -8.46 9.22
N LEU A 186 2.95 -7.71 10.16
CA LEU A 186 1.76 -8.05 10.93
C LEU A 186 0.74 -6.92 10.81
N THR A 187 -0.55 -7.24 10.71
CA THR A 187 -1.61 -6.23 10.83
C THR A 187 -2.65 -6.66 11.84
N ASN A 188 -3.18 -5.69 12.57
CA ASN A 188 -4.30 -5.87 13.47
C ASN A 188 -5.23 -4.66 13.49
N ASN A 189 -6.39 -4.85 14.06
CA ASN A 189 -7.31 -3.78 14.39
C ASN A 189 -7.13 -3.38 15.86
N PRO A 190 -7.43 -2.13 16.24
CA PRO A 190 -7.29 -1.68 17.62
C PRO A 190 -8.16 -2.49 18.58
N ASP A 191 -7.66 -2.70 19.79
CA ASP A 191 -8.41 -3.28 20.90
C ASP A 191 -9.17 -2.16 21.63
N ASP A 192 -10.22 -1.64 21.00
CA ASP A 192 -11.08 -0.57 21.52
C ASP A 192 -12.47 -1.09 21.97
N GLY A 193 -12.61 -2.41 22.09
CA GLY A 193 -13.87 -3.07 22.43
C GLY A 193 -14.89 -3.15 21.28
N THR A 194 -14.59 -2.55 20.12
CA THR A 194 -15.46 -2.61 18.94
C THR A 194 -15.27 -3.91 18.18
N PHE A 195 -14.09 -4.51 18.31
CA PHE A 195 -13.70 -5.74 17.60
C PHE A 195 -13.39 -6.86 18.59
N ASN A 196 -13.74 -8.08 18.22
CA ASN A 196 -13.35 -9.27 18.97
C ASN A 196 -11.89 -9.61 18.63
N VAL A 197 -10.96 -9.06 19.41
CA VAL A 197 -9.51 -9.26 19.27
C VAL A 197 -8.93 -9.74 20.59
N ASN A 198 -7.88 -10.56 20.53
CA ASN A 198 -7.11 -10.92 21.71
C ASN A 198 -6.16 -9.79 22.07
N SER A 199 -6.09 -9.40 23.34
CA SER A 199 -5.07 -8.48 23.80
C SER A 199 -3.70 -9.20 23.81
N LEU A 200 -2.69 -8.50 23.26
CA LEU A 200 -1.31 -8.99 23.29
C LEU A 200 -0.67 -8.63 24.64
N ASP A 201 0.01 -9.59 25.25
CA ASP A 201 0.86 -9.35 26.40
C ASP A 201 2.18 -8.67 26.02
N GLU A 202 2.94 -8.21 27.03
CA GLU A 202 4.21 -7.50 26.81
C GLU A 202 5.27 -8.39 26.14
N ALA A 203 5.29 -9.68 26.42
CA ALA A 203 6.23 -10.61 25.81
C ALA A 203 5.95 -10.80 24.32
N GLN A 204 4.67 -10.83 23.93
CA GLN A 204 4.26 -10.90 22.53
C GLN A 204 4.58 -9.60 21.78
N ARG A 205 4.30 -8.43 22.38
CA ARG A 205 4.62 -7.12 21.78
C ARG A 205 6.12 -6.87 21.61
N SER A 206 6.96 -7.46 22.45
CA SER A 206 8.43 -7.30 22.36
C SER A 206 9.07 -8.04 21.17
N ARG A 207 8.32 -8.88 20.44
CA ARG A 207 8.83 -9.71 19.33
C ARG A 207 8.84 -8.99 17.97
N PHE A 208 8.25 -7.79 17.88
CA PHE A 208 8.19 -7.01 16.66
C PHE A 208 8.12 -5.50 16.95
N MET A 209 8.47 -4.69 15.99
CA MET A 209 8.20 -3.24 16.07
C MET A 209 6.71 -3.00 15.88
N ASP A 210 6.06 -2.26 16.78
CA ASP A 210 4.60 -2.03 16.76
C ASP A 210 4.29 -0.54 16.59
N TYR A 211 3.46 -0.22 15.58
CA TYR A 211 3.05 1.14 15.25
C TYR A 211 1.53 1.22 15.06
N SER A 212 0.94 2.29 15.56
CA SER A 212 -0.45 2.63 15.26
C SER A 212 -0.52 3.50 14.01
N VAL A 213 -1.39 3.15 13.06
CA VAL A 213 -1.59 3.89 11.81
C VAL A 213 -2.94 4.57 11.83
N ALA A 214 -2.93 5.90 11.73
CA ALA A 214 -4.13 6.71 11.55
C ALA A 214 -4.43 6.93 10.06
N PHE A 215 -5.73 7.13 9.76
CA PHE A 215 -6.14 7.60 8.45
C PHE A 215 -5.64 9.03 8.24
N ASP A 216 -4.99 9.25 7.10
CA ASP A 216 -4.56 10.58 6.65
C ASP A 216 -5.17 10.87 5.28
N LEU A 217 -5.96 11.93 5.22
CA LEU A 217 -6.65 12.34 4.00
C LEU A 217 -5.67 12.68 2.87
N ALA A 218 -4.55 13.35 3.17
CA ALA A 218 -3.59 13.75 2.15
C ALA A 218 -2.95 12.54 1.46
N SER A 219 -2.54 11.54 2.24
CA SER A 219 -2.03 10.26 1.74
C SER A 219 -3.09 9.50 0.94
N PHE A 220 -4.35 9.50 1.41
CA PHE A 220 -5.44 8.86 0.68
C PHE A 220 -5.72 9.54 -0.68
N MET A 221 -5.74 10.87 -0.72
CA MET A 221 -5.97 11.63 -1.95
C MET A 221 -4.84 11.41 -2.96
N LYS A 222 -3.59 11.43 -2.52
CA LYS A 222 -2.44 11.12 -3.36
C LYS A 222 -2.52 9.69 -3.93
N TRP A 223 -2.86 8.71 -3.08
CA TRP A 223 -3.08 7.34 -3.52
C TRP A 223 -4.25 7.25 -4.52
N ALA A 224 -5.36 7.94 -4.30
CA ALA A 224 -6.55 7.91 -5.13
C ALA A 224 -6.29 8.42 -6.56
N GLU A 225 -5.52 9.51 -6.70
CA GLU A 225 -5.09 10.01 -8.01
C GLU A 225 -4.19 9.01 -8.73
N ASN A 226 -3.21 8.40 -8.01
CA ASN A 226 -2.30 7.39 -8.56
C ASN A 226 -3.02 6.11 -8.99
N TYR A 227 -3.96 5.67 -8.18
CA TYR A 227 -4.78 4.49 -8.45
C TYR A 227 -5.75 4.69 -9.62
N GLY A 228 -6.00 5.95 -10.04
CA GLY A 228 -6.97 6.30 -11.06
C GLY A 228 -8.41 6.11 -10.60
N LEU A 229 -8.70 6.49 -9.36
CA LEU A 229 -10.06 6.57 -8.86
C LEU A 229 -10.85 7.58 -9.73
N ASP A 230 -12.17 7.40 -9.81
CA ASP A 230 -13.01 8.35 -10.56
C ASP A 230 -12.82 9.78 -10.02
N GLY A 231 -12.39 10.69 -10.92
CA GLY A 231 -12.04 12.05 -10.52
C GLY A 231 -13.22 12.83 -9.92
N ARG A 232 -14.46 12.49 -10.27
CA ARG A 232 -15.67 13.05 -9.65
C ARG A 232 -15.79 12.62 -8.19
N CYS A 233 -15.42 11.37 -7.89
CA CYS A 233 -15.35 10.85 -6.52
C CYS A 233 -14.23 11.51 -5.72
N ILE A 234 -13.09 11.78 -6.35
CA ILE A 234 -11.99 12.50 -5.71
C ILE A 234 -12.43 13.93 -5.36
N ASN A 235 -13.13 14.63 -6.27
CA ASN A 235 -13.71 15.95 -5.99
C ASN A 235 -14.70 15.90 -4.82
N PHE A 236 -15.55 14.86 -4.78
CA PHE A 236 -16.53 14.69 -3.71
C PHE A 236 -15.86 14.50 -2.34
N VAL A 237 -14.86 13.63 -2.25
CA VAL A 237 -14.09 13.45 -1.01
C VAL A 237 -13.38 14.73 -0.59
N SER A 238 -12.78 15.44 -1.54
CA SER A 238 -12.08 16.69 -1.23
C SER A 238 -13.00 17.75 -0.59
N SER A 239 -14.29 17.70 -0.92
CA SER A 239 -15.28 18.66 -0.43
C SER A 239 -15.94 18.25 0.88
N TYR A 240 -16.04 16.94 1.14
CA TYR A 240 -16.84 16.37 2.24
C TYR A 240 -16.09 15.33 3.05
N SER A 241 -14.77 15.43 3.12
CA SER A 241 -13.93 14.42 3.77
C SER A 241 -14.23 14.24 5.25
N GLN A 242 -14.45 15.32 5.97
CA GLN A 242 -14.74 15.30 7.40
C GLN A 242 -16.06 14.58 7.66
N GLU A 243 -17.10 14.97 6.95
CA GLU A 243 -18.44 14.37 7.11
C GLU A 243 -18.47 12.90 6.70
N LEU A 244 -17.58 12.48 5.78
CA LEU A 244 -17.52 11.11 5.29
C LEU A 244 -16.72 10.18 6.22
N PHE A 245 -15.55 10.63 6.68
CA PHE A 245 -14.58 9.76 7.34
C PHE A 245 -14.43 9.98 8.83
N ASP A 246 -14.81 11.15 9.34
CA ASP A 246 -14.76 11.41 10.78
C ASP A 246 -15.97 10.78 11.47
N ALA A 247 -15.75 10.39 12.71
CA ALA A 247 -16.83 9.89 13.54
C ALA A 247 -17.72 11.05 14.00
N ASP A 248 -19.02 10.83 14.06
CA ASP A 248 -19.96 11.73 14.72
C ASP A 248 -19.85 11.61 16.25
N ASP A 249 -20.65 12.40 16.98
CA ASP A 249 -20.66 12.42 18.45
C ASP A 249 -20.98 11.06 19.08
N ASP A 250 -21.67 10.18 18.34
CA ASP A 250 -21.98 8.79 18.72
C ASP A 250 -20.92 7.79 18.29
N GLY A 251 -19.83 8.23 17.68
CA GLY A 251 -18.73 7.39 17.19
C GLY A 251 -19.00 6.72 15.83
N ASN A 252 -20.12 7.03 15.16
CA ASN A 252 -20.48 6.47 13.88
C ASN A 252 -19.83 7.24 12.73
N ARG A 253 -19.37 6.51 11.72
CA ARG A 253 -18.85 7.07 10.46
C ARG A 253 -19.74 6.69 9.30
N ILE A 254 -19.95 7.61 8.38
CA ILE A 254 -20.72 7.33 7.15
C ILE A 254 -20.00 6.25 6.34
N CYS A 255 -18.71 6.40 6.13
CA CYS A 255 -17.92 5.43 5.39
C CYS A 255 -16.48 5.35 5.92
N ASN A 256 -15.77 4.36 5.46
CA ASN A 256 -14.31 4.26 5.58
C ASN A 256 -13.69 4.27 4.17
N PRO A 257 -12.36 4.45 4.02
CA PRO A 257 -11.70 4.47 2.72
C PRO A 257 -12.02 3.27 1.83
N ARG A 258 -12.10 2.06 2.40
CA ARG A 258 -12.43 0.83 1.66
C ARG A 258 -13.84 0.88 1.06
N SER A 259 -14.85 1.25 1.87
CA SER A 259 -16.23 1.34 1.40
C SER A 259 -16.41 2.47 0.39
N PHE A 260 -15.68 3.58 0.53
CA PHE A 260 -15.68 4.66 -0.44
C PHE A 260 -15.06 4.23 -1.79
N VAL A 261 -13.94 3.50 -1.78
CA VAL A 261 -13.33 2.94 -2.99
C VAL A 261 -14.27 1.95 -3.67
N MET A 262 -14.96 1.11 -2.88
CA MET A 262 -15.98 0.20 -3.42
C MET A 262 -17.11 0.97 -4.11
N PHE A 263 -17.64 2.00 -3.45
CA PHE A 263 -18.66 2.89 -4.01
C PHE A 263 -18.18 3.52 -5.33
N SER A 264 -16.99 4.13 -5.34
CA SER A 264 -16.41 4.76 -6.53
C SER A 264 -16.28 3.77 -7.71
N LYS A 265 -15.85 2.53 -7.45
CA LYS A 265 -15.78 1.49 -8.48
C LYS A 265 -17.15 1.15 -9.07
N MET A 266 -18.18 1.09 -8.24
CA MET A 266 -19.55 0.78 -8.67
C MET A 266 -20.15 1.86 -9.55
N ILE A 267 -19.89 3.14 -9.27
CA ILE A 267 -20.48 4.27 -10.01
C ILE A 267 -19.62 4.76 -11.17
N LYS A 268 -18.40 4.27 -11.34
CA LYS A 268 -17.42 4.72 -12.37
C LYS A 268 -18.02 4.77 -13.78
N ASN A 269 -18.86 3.80 -14.15
CA ASN A 269 -19.45 3.68 -15.49
C ASN A 269 -20.72 4.53 -15.68
N ILE A 270 -21.24 5.16 -14.63
CA ILE A 270 -22.37 6.08 -14.72
C ILE A 270 -21.82 7.43 -15.20
N LYS A 271 -22.05 7.76 -16.47
CA LYS A 271 -21.43 8.95 -17.09
C LYS A 271 -22.15 10.24 -16.69
N ASP A 272 -23.45 10.26 -16.79
CA ASP A 272 -24.29 11.44 -16.54
C ASP A 272 -24.83 11.42 -15.10
N TRP A 273 -24.24 12.26 -14.25
CA TRP A 273 -24.68 12.41 -12.85
C TRP A 273 -25.77 13.47 -12.66
N ASP A 274 -26.08 14.25 -13.70
CA ASP A 274 -27.16 15.23 -13.65
C ASP A 274 -28.54 14.59 -13.92
N ASN A 275 -28.57 13.39 -14.53
CA ASN A 275 -29.79 12.63 -14.75
C ASN A 275 -30.39 12.12 -13.44
N ALA A 276 -31.69 12.40 -13.20
CA ALA A 276 -32.39 12.05 -11.96
C ALA A 276 -32.43 10.53 -11.68
N GLU A 277 -32.56 9.69 -12.71
CA GLU A 277 -32.53 8.23 -12.55
C GLU A 277 -31.16 7.75 -12.08
N ASN A 278 -30.09 8.29 -12.66
CA ASN A 278 -28.71 7.99 -12.27
C ASN A 278 -28.44 8.47 -10.84
N GLN A 279 -28.93 9.63 -10.43
CA GLN A 279 -28.81 10.12 -9.06
C GLN A 279 -29.49 9.19 -8.05
N ASN A 280 -30.70 8.72 -8.37
CA ASN A 280 -31.42 7.76 -7.54
C ASN A 280 -30.65 6.42 -7.46
N PHE A 281 -30.07 5.97 -8.58
CA PHE A 281 -29.28 4.74 -8.62
C PHE A 281 -27.97 4.88 -7.85
N ILE A 282 -27.25 5.98 -7.98
CA ILE A 282 -26.04 6.28 -7.17
C ILE A 282 -26.40 6.30 -5.68
N SER A 283 -27.53 6.92 -5.32
CA SER A 283 -27.98 6.94 -3.91
C SER A 283 -28.33 5.54 -3.40
N LEU A 284 -28.87 4.67 -4.24
CA LEU A 284 -29.14 3.27 -3.90
C LEU A 284 -27.82 2.49 -3.67
N ILE A 285 -26.82 2.66 -4.54
CA ILE A 285 -25.50 2.06 -4.39
C ILE A 285 -24.85 2.54 -3.09
N ALA A 286 -24.94 3.83 -2.79
CA ALA A 286 -24.40 4.41 -1.56
C ALA A 286 -24.99 3.77 -0.30
N LYS A 287 -26.30 3.52 -0.26
CA LYS A 287 -26.95 2.82 0.87
C LYS A 287 -26.39 1.42 1.10
N GLY A 288 -25.94 0.72 0.05
CA GLY A 288 -25.30 -0.58 0.17
C GLY A 288 -23.84 -0.53 0.60
N CYS A 289 -23.17 0.60 0.36
CA CYS A 289 -21.74 0.78 0.68
C CYS A 289 -21.51 1.46 2.02
N PHE A 290 -22.43 2.30 2.46
CA PHE A 290 -22.26 3.21 3.60
C PHE A 290 -23.29 2.96 4.70
N LYS A 291 -22.90 3.27 5.94
CA LYS A 291 -23.82 3.33 7.08
C LYS A 291 -24.36 4.75 7.18
N ASP A 292 -25.38 5.08 6.40
CA ASP A 292 -25.99 6.42 6.34
C ASP A 292 -27.45 6.41 6.85
N GLU A 293 -27.62 6.27 8.15
CA GLU A 293 -28.94 6.20 8.77
C GLU A 293 -29.71 7.52 8.69
N GLY A 294 -29.05 8.66 8.53
CA GLY A 294 -29.66 9.99 8.49
C GLY A 294 -29.83 10.61 7.10
N GLY A 295 -29.48 9.92 6.03
CA GLY A 295 -29.47 10.45 4.66
C GLY A 295 -28.51 11.63 4.47
N LYS A 296 -27.46 11.70 5.29
CA LYS A 296 -26.42 12.74 5.21
C LYS A 296 -25.71 12.69 3.85
N PHE A 297 -25.37 11.49 3.37
CA PHE A 297 -24.74 11.29 2.07
C PHE A 297 -25.58 11.89 0.95
N ALA A 298 -26.89 11.61 0.91
CA ALA A 298 -27.76 12.08 -0.14
C ALA A 298 -27.84 13.63 -0.18
N LYS A 299 -27.79 14.28 0.99
CA LYS A 299 -27.77 15.76 1.11
C LYS A 299 -26.45 16.31 0.56
N MET A 300 -25.31 15.76 0.98
CA MET A 300 -23.98 16.15 0.51
C MET A 300 -23.85 15.94 -1.00
N PHE A 301 -24.31 14.79 -1.50
CA PHE A 301 -24.24 14.46 -2.91
C PHE A 301 -25.06 15.44 -3.78
N ARG A 302 -26.26 15.81 -3.33
CA ARG A 302 -27.08 16.84 -4.02
C ARG A 302 -26.38 18.21 -4.01
N ALA A 303 -25.83 18.64 -2.87
CA ALA A 303 -25.08 19.91 -2.78
C ALA A 303 -23.87 19.91 -3.72
N PHE A 304 -23.15 18.78 -3.79
CA PHE A 304 -22.02 18.57 -4.69
C PHE A 304 -22.43 18.69 -6.18
N LEU A 305 -23.55 18.13 -6.56
CA LEU A 305 -24.07 18.25 -7.92
C LEU A 305 -24.51 19.67 -8.24
N MET A 306 -25.21 20.33 -7.31
CA MET A 306 -25.66 21.73 -7.47
C MET A 306 -24.48 22.69 -7.63
N SER A 307 -23.36 22.44 -6.95
CA SER A 307 -22.11 23.22 -7.10
C SER A 307 -21.33 22.92 -8.37
N LYS A 308 -21.78 21.95 -9.19
CA LYS A 308 -21.14 21.48 -10.43
C LYS A 308 -19.69 20.99 -10.26
N MET A 309 -19.28 20.64 -9.05
CA MET A 309 -17.92 20.17 -8.76
C MET A 309 -17.59 18.82 -9.42
N HIS A 310 -18.60 18.05 -9.82
CA HIS A 310 -18.42 16.82 -10.59
C HIS A 310 -17.96 17.06 -12.04
N LEU A 311 -18.13 18.29 -12.56
CA LEU A 311 -17.74 18.70 -13.91
C LEU A 311 -16.32 19.29 -13.99
N LEU A 312 -15.60 19.38 -12.86
CA LEU A 312 -14.25 19.95 -12.84
C LEU A 312 -13.30 19.18 -13.76
N ILE A 313 -12.45 19.94 -14.45
CA ILE A 313 -11.39 19.40 -15.32
C ILE A 313 -10.49 18.41 -14.56
N GLN A 314 -10.14 17.31 -15.24
CA GLN A 314 -9.32 16.29 -14.61
C GLN A 314 -7.82 16.62 -14.72
N PRO A 315 -7.00 16.26 -13.72
CA PRO A 315 -5.56 16.56 -13.72
C PRO A 315 -4.81 16.05 -14.96
N LYS A 316 -5.19 14.88 -15.46
CA LYS A 316 -4.63 14.33 -16.70
C LYS A 316 -4.90 15.25 -17.90
N GLU A 317 -6.10 15.77 -18.00
CA GLU A 317 -6.47 16.72 -19.05
C GLU A 317 -5.76 18.05 -18.84
N MET A 318 -5.65 18.52 -17.58
CA MET A 318 -4.88 19.71 -17.26
C MET A 318 -3.43 19.61 -17.73
N LEU A 319 -2.80 18.43 -17.60
CA LEU A 319 -1.39 18.23 -17.99
C LEU A 319 -1.22 18.02 -19.50
N LEU A 320 -2.04 17.16 -20.12
CA LEU A 320 -1.83 16.66 -21.48
C LEU A 320 -2.73 17.28 -22.53
N GLY A 321 -3.81 17.98 -22.14
CA GLY A 321 -4.76 18.60 -23.05
C GLY A 321 -4.17 19.80 -23.81
N ASP A 322 -4.86 20.23 -24.88
CA ASP A 322 -4.53 21.49 -25.57
C ASP A 322 -4.63 22.67 -24.60
N TRP A 323 -3.64 23.58 -24.65
CA TRP A 323 -3.59 24.69 -23.68
C TRP A 323 -4.79 25.62 -23.77
N LYS A 324 -5.25 25.90 -24.96
CA LYS A 324 -6.39 26.81 -25.15
C LYS A 324 -7.67 26.24 -24.55
N GLU A 325 -7.94 24.94 -24.79
CA GLU A 325 -9.11 24.26 -24.24
C GLU A 325 -9.02 24.14 -22.71
N VAL A 326 -7.84 23.79 -22.20
CA VAL A 326 -7.57 23.68 -20.74
C VAL A 326 -7.77 25.04 -20.07
N LYS A 327 -7.20 26.11 -20.64
CA LYS A 327 -7.36 27.46 -20.13
C LYS A 327 -8.84 27.87 -20.06
N ASP A 328 -9.57 27.69 -21.15
CA ASP A 328 -10.99 28.10 -21.24
C ASP A 328 -11.83 27.35 -20.19
N LYS A 329 -11.57 26.05 -19.99
CA LYS A 329 -12.24 25.26 -18.96
C LYS A 329 -11.85 25.70 -17.54
N LEU A 330 -10.58 26.00 -17.29
CA LEU A 330 -10.13 26.51 -16.00
C LEU A 330 -10.74 27.86 -15.66
N GLU A 331 -10.74 28.80 -16.60
CA GLU A 331 -11.33 30.11 -16.40
C GLU A 331 -12.86 30.05 -16.17
N GLN A 332 -13.58 29.17 -16.89
CA GLN A 332 -15.01 28.94 -16.66
C GLN A 332 -15.31 28.30 -15.31
N THR A 333 -14.36 27.58 -14.72
CA THR A 333 -14.56 26.81 -13.50
C THR A 333 -14.10 27.58 -12.26
N ILE A 334 -12.98 28.31 -12.39
CA ILE A 334 -12.37 29.08 -11.28
C ILE A 334 -13.09 30.41 -11.05
N TYR A 335 -13.89 30.88 -12.03
CA TYR A 335 -14.65 32.11 -11.91
C TYR A 335 -16.14 31.84 -12.01
N ASP A 336 -16.92 32.51 -11.17
CA ASP A 336 -18.38 32.48 -11.23
C ASP A 336 -18.91 33.30 -12.44
N SER A 337 -20.20 33.20 -12.71
CA SER A 337 -20.86 33.90 -13.79
C SER A 337 -20.78 35.42 -13.70
N ASP A 338 -20.58 35.97 -12.51
CA ASP A 338 -20.35 37.39 -12.22
C ASP A 338 -18.88 37.80 -12.33
N GLY A 339 -17.98 36.86 -12.62
CA GLY A 339 -16.55 37.08 -12.73
C GLY A 339 -15.78 37.05 -11.41
N SER A 340 -16.43 36.70 -10.30
CA SER A 340 -15.79 36.58 -9.02
C SER A 340 -14.92 35.28 -8.94
N PRO A 341 -13.69 35.35 -8.39
CA PRO A 341 -12.84 34.16 -8.27
C PRO A 341 -13.37 33.19 -7.21
N ARG A 342 -13.21 31.89 -7.49
CA ARG A 342 -13.53 30.77 -6.59
C ARG A 342 -12.23 30.11 -6.04
N PRO A 343 -11.66 30.65 -4.97
CA PRO A 343 -10.38 30.16 -4.44
C PRO A 343 -10.48 28.72 -3.92
N ASP A 344 -11.66 28.28 -3.46
CA ASP A 344 -11.95 26.89 -3.08
C ASP A 344 -11.67 25.91 -4.22
N ILE A 345 -12.16 26.21 -5.40
CA ILE A 345 -11.97 25.40 -6.62
C ILE A 345 -10.53 25.49 -7.12
N SER A 346 -9.95 26.69 -7.14
CA SER A 346 -8.57 26.89 -7.57
C SER A 346 -7.60 26.06 -6.71
N THR A 347 -7.76 26.09 -5.38
CA THR A 347 -6.95 25.30 -4.44
C THR A 347 -7.17 23.79 -4.62
N LEU A 348 -8.42 23.36 -4.87
CA LEU A 348 -8.72 21.96 -5.12
C LEU A 348 -8.03 21.46 -6.40
N LEU A 349 -8.12 22.21 -7.48
CA LEU A 349 -7.51 21.87 -8.77
C LEU A 349 -5.98 21.87 -8.69
N GLU A 350 -5.39 22.84 -8.01
CA GLU A 350 -3.95 22.90 -7.73
C GLU A 350 -3.47 21.64 -7.01
N ARG A 351 -4.11 21.28 -5.90
CA ARG A 351 -3.74 20.10 -5.09
C ARG A 351 -3.88 18.80 -5.89
N ARG A 352 -4.97 18.66 -6.63
CA ARG A 352 -5.20 17.49 -7.48
C ARG A 352 -4.15 17.39 -8.59
N PHE A 353 -3.84 18.51 -9.25
CA PHE A 353 -2.81 18.56 -10.28
C PHE A 353 -1.43 18.18 -9.73
N SER A 354 -1.05 18.76 -8.59
CA SER A 354 0.23 18.46 -7.91
C SER A 354 0.37 16.98 -7.56
N ASN A 355 -0.67 16.39 -6.98
CA ASN A 355 -0.71 14.96 -6.63
C ASN A 355 -0.59 14.08 -7.87
N TYR A 356 -1.33 14.39 -8.93
CA TYR A 356 -1.29 13.64 -10.18
C TYR A 356 0.08 13.72 -10.85
N VAL A 357 0.67 14.91 -10.93
CA VAL A 357 2.00 15.10 -11.54
C VAL A 357 3.08 14.39 -10.72
N GLY A 358 3.05 14.49 -9.39
CA GLY A 358 3.98 13.78 -8.52
C GLY A 358 3.96 12.27 -8.76
N ALA A 359 2.76 11.71 -8.90
CA ALA A 359 2.55 10.31 -9.23
C ALA A 359 3.07 9.93 -10.61
N TRP A 360 2.70 10.74 -11.59
CA TRP A 360 3.05 10.53 -12.99
C TRP A 360 4.57 10.58 -13.20
N LEU A 361 5.30 11.47 -12.52
CA LEU A 361 6.75 11.53 -12.52
C LEU A 361 7.43 10.33 -11.82
N SER A 362 6.72 9.67 -10.90
CA SER A 362 7.20 8.47 -10.20
C SER A 362 6.94 7.19 -10.98
N SER A 363 6.11 7.25 -12.02
CA SER A 363 5.81 6.10 -12.88
C SER A 363 6.90 5.92 -13.94
N ASP A 364 7.03 4.70 -14.47
CA ASP A 364 7.95 4.39 -15.60
C ASP A 364 7.50 4.99 -16.94
N ASP A 365 6.54 5.91 -16.94
CA ASP A 365 6.06 6.58 -18.13
C ASP A 365 7.17 7.48 -18.71
N LYS A 366 7.57 7.20 -19.96
CA LYS A 366 8.65 7.88 -20.67
C LYS A 366 8.31 9.32 -21.11
N THR A 367 7.19 9.87 -20.67
CA THR A 367 6.76 11.21 -21.08
C THR A 367 7.72 12.26 -20.51
N PRO A 368 8.24 13.17 -21.34
CA PRO A 368 9.29 14.09 -20.91
C PRO A 368 8.77 15.12 -19.90
N ILE A 369 9.60 15.39 -18.88
CA ILE A 369 9.36 16.42 -17.84
C ILE A 369 9.05 17.81 -18.43
N SER A 370 9.49 18.07 -19.68
CA SER A 370 9.20 19.31 -20.40
C SER A 370 7.70 19.60 -20.51
N LYS A 371 6.84 18.57 -20.58
CA LYS A 371 5.37 18.81 -20.58
C LYS A 371 4.88 19.40 -19.26
N VAL A 372 5.44 18.96 -18.14
CA VAL A 372 5.13 19.53 -16.82
C VAL A 372 5.63 20.96 -16.75
N GLU A 373 6.85 21.19 -17.21
CA GLU A 373 7.48 22.51 -17.27
C GLU A 373 6.65 23.47 -18.09
N ASP A 374 6.31 23.11 -19.34
CA ASP A 374 5.50 23.93 -20.25
C ASP A 374 4.14 24.26 -19.61
N ARG A 375 3.52 23.31 -18.93
CA ARG A 375 2.22 23.50 -18.31
C ARG A 375 2.28 24.48 -17.14
N ILE A 376 3.27 24.33 -16.24
CA ILE A 376 3.47 25.24 -15.12
C ILE A 376 3.79 26.65 -15.64
N VAL A 377 4.63 26.76 -16.65
CA VAL A 377 4.94 28.06 -17.28
C VAL A 377 3.68 28.70 -17.86
N ASN A 378 2.81 27.91 -18.52
CA ASN A 378 1.53 28.42 -19.03
C ASN A 378 0.61 28.92 -17.91
N PHE A 379 0.60 28.27 -16.74
CA PHE A 379 -0.18 28.77 -15.60
C PHE A 379 0.37 30.11 -15.09
N ILE A 380 1.70 30.23 -14.98
CA ILE A 380 2.37 31.47 -14.52
C ILE A 380 2.10 32.61 -15.50
N GLU A 381 2.24 32.37 -16.81
CA GLU A 381 2.16 33.40 -17.83
C GLU A 381 0.73 33.78 -18.25
N ASN A 382 -0.27 33.05 -17.79
CA ASN A 382 -1.64 33.27 -18.27
C ASN A 382 -2.11 34.71 -18.00
N GLU A 383 -1.87 35.24 -16.81
CA GLU A 383 -2.19 36.60 -16.44
C GLU A 383 -1.33 37.64 -17.21
N GLU A 384 -0.02 37.38 -17.34
CA GLU A 384 0.91 38.23 -18.09
C GLU A 384 0.50 38.35 -19.57
N LYS A 385 -0.11 37.33 -20.13
CA LYS A 385 -0.61 37.29 -21.53
C LYS A 385 -2.06 37.79 -21.67
N GLY A 386 -2.62 38.44 -20.64
CA GLY A 386 -3.96 39.04 -20.68
C GLY A 386 -5.09 38.06 -20.38
N GLY A 387 -4.79 36.86 -19.86
CA GLY A 387 -5.79 35.92 -19.30
C GLY A 387 -6.12 36.26 -17.84
N LYS A 388 -7.09 35.56 -17.27
CA LYS A 388 -7.41 35.66 -15.84
C LYS A 388 -6.39 34.91 -15.00
N MET A 389 -6.16 35.34 -13.77
CA MET A 389 -5.33 34.62 -12.82
C MET A 389 -5.95 33.24 -12.51
N LEU A 390 -5.26 32.16 -12.88
CA LEU A 390 -5.75 30.79 -12.64
C LEU A 390 -5.40 30.30 -11.23
N PHE A 391 -4.17 30.59 -10.79
CA PHE A 391 -3.66 30.17 -9.48
C PHE A 391 -2.93 31.35 -8.83
N SER A 392 -3.14 31.57 -7.53
CA SER A 392 -2.38 32.56 -6.77
C SER A 392 -0.89 32.22 -6.72
N GLN A 393 -0.05 33.18 -6.37
CA GLN A 393 1.39 32.94 -6.19
C GLN A 393 1.65 31.87 -5.12
N ASP A 394 0.91 31.89 -4.03
CA ASP A 394 1.00 30.87 -2.98
C ASP A 394 0.62 29.47 -3.48
N SER A 395 -0.43 29.38 -4.30
CA SER A 395 -0.86 28.11 -4.93
C SER A 395 0.18 27.60 -5.91
N LEU A 396 0.78 28.47 -6.73
CA LEU A 396 1.87 28.10 -7.65
C LEU A 396 3.12 27.66 -6.88
N TYR A 397 3.49 28.37 -5.83
CA TYR A 397 4.61 27.98 -4.94
C TYR A 397 4.36 26.59 -4.33
N HIS A 398 3.16 26.36 -3.77
CA HIS A 398 2.80 25.09 -3.17
C HIS A 398 2.80 23.95 -4.20
N MET A 399 2.24 24.20 -5.39
CA MET A 399 2.25 23.27 -6.53
C MET A 399 3.68 22.84 -6.88
N ILE A 400 4.57 23.79 -7.11
CA ILE A 400 5.95 23.52 -7.52
C ILE A 400 6.69 22.80 -6.40
N LYS A 401 6.53 23.23 -5.15
CA LYS A 401 7.16 22.61 -3.98
C LYS A 401 6.69 21.16 -3.81
N THR A 402 5.39 20.89 -3.94
CA THR A 402 4.84 19.53 -3.83
C THR A 402 5.39 18.62 -4.93
N ILE A 403 5.41 19.09 -6.18
CA ILE A 403 5.93 18.32 -7.32
C ILE A 403 7.43 18.04 -7.14
N THR A 404 8.21 19.00 -6.65
CA THR A 404 9.67 18.87 -6.51
C THR A 404 10.11 18.09 -5.28
N SER A 405 9.30 18.03 -4.22
CA SER A 405 9.62 17.27 -3.01
C SER A 405 9.62 15.76 -3.22
N ASP A 406 8.75 15.27 -4.09
CA ASP A 406 8.51 13.83 -4.28
C ASP A 406 9.53 13.15 -5.20
N ASN A 407 10.20 13.90 -6.11
CA ASN A 407 11.05 13.35 -7.17
C ASN A 407 12.34 14.15 -7.44
N LYS A 408 13.27 14.15 -6.50
CA LYS A 408 14.49 14.98 -6.53
C LYS A 408 15.36 14.86 -7.80
N ARG A 409 15.39 13.71 -8.49
CA ARG A 409 16.26 13.51 -9.66
C ARG A 409 15.71 14.08 -10.97
N GLN A 410 14.41 14.00 -11.19
CA GLN A 410 13.77 14.50 -12.42
C GLN A 410 13.34 15.96 -12.28
N THR A 411 13.00 16.40 -11.08
CA THR A 411 12.42 17.72 -10.80
C THR A 411 13.46 18.84 -10.70
N ASN A 412 14.74 18.51 -10.46
CA ASN A 412 15.80 19.53 -10.54
C ASN A 412 15.81 20.29 -11.86
N LYS A 413 15.35 19.67 -12.97
CA LYS A 413 15.23 20.35 -14.27
C LYS A 413 14.19 21.48 -14.26
N LEU A 414 13.09 21.34 -13.54
CA LEU A 414 12.06 22.38 -13.40
C LEU A 414 12.64 23.64 -12.77
N MET A 415 13.56 23.50 -11.80
CA MET A 415 14.18 24.61 -11.09
C MET A 415 15.15 25.42 -11.95
N PHE A 416 15.61 24.89 -13.08
CA PHE A 416 16.44 25.64 -14.02
C PHE A 416 15.64 26.60 -14.91
N ASN A 417 14.31 26.49 -14.94
CA ASN A 417 13.48 27.44 -15.67
C ASN A 417 13.37 28.75 -14.88
N PRO A 418 13.81 29.91 -15.47
CA PRO A 418 13.84 31.19 -14.74
C PRO A 418 12.49 31.64 -14.21
N LYS A 419 11.38 31.29 -14.90
CA LYS A 419 10.02 31.66 -14.50
C LYS A 419 9.54 30.85 -13.31
N ILE A 420 9.82 29.55 -13.31
CA ILE A 420 9.51 28.66 -12.20
C ILE A 420 10.36 29.02 -10.97
N ALA A 421 11.67 29.27 -11.18
CA ALA A 421 12.58 29.69 -10.13
C ALA A 421 12.13 31.00 -9.46
N LYS A 422 11.59 31.95 -10.23
CA LYS A 422 11.09 33.23 -9.70
C LYS A 422 9.88 33.08 -8.76
N VAL A 423 9.06 32.04 -8.94
CA VAL A 423 7.91 31.75 -8.04
C VAL A 423 8.38 31.20 -6.69
N ILE A 424 9.56 30.55 -6.67
CA ILE A 424 10.11 29.90 -5.47
C ILE A 424 11.03 30.84 -4.68
N ALA A 425 11.64 31.80 -5.36
CA ALA A 425 12.49 32.81 -4.74
C ALA A 425 11.71 33.84 -3.95
#